data_4e73cdb0930cfcd9414dd6bc66dce2e6
#
_entry.id   4e73cdb0930cfcd9414dd6bc66dce2e6
#
_cell.length_a   1.000
_cell.length_b   1.000
_cell.length_c   1.000
_cell.angle_alpha   90.00
_cell.angle_beta   90.00
_cell.angle_gamma   90.00
#
_symmetry.space_group_name_H-M   'P 1'
#
loop_
_entity.id
_entity.type
_entity.pdbx_description
1 polymer ?
#
loop_
_entity_poly.entity_id
_entity_poly.type
_entity_poly.pdbx_seq_one_letter_code
_entity_poly.pdbx_strand_id
1 'polypeptide(L)'
;MLLIDKLTNKVDFSKSEIVIADFIIQLGEKIKNYSARSIAKETYTSPATVLNLCKKIGIEGFDNFKKAYLSEIEYLNQQFGAVDPNLPFDQGDTIFKIANKM
;
A
#
# COMPACT_ATOMS: atom_id res chain seq x y z
N MET A 1 -8.39 -11.79 3.31
CA MET A 1 -8.10 -10.41 3.74
C MET A 1 -7.10 -9.77 2.79
N LEU A 2 -7.39 -8.56 2.38
CA LEU A 2 -6.50 -7.86 1.45
C LEU A 2 -5.23 -7.41 2.15
N LEU A 3 -4.16 -7.22 1.36
CA LEU A 3 -2.91 -6.72 1.91
C LEU A 3 -3.07 -5.34 2.54
N ILE A 4 -3.87 -4.49 1.90
CA ILE A 4 -4.14 -3.16 2.44
C ILE A 4 -4.78 -3.26 3.81
N ASP A 5 -5.68 -4.21 4.01
CA ASP A 5 -6.32 -4.41 5.31
C ASP A 5 -5.29 -4.82 6.35
N LYS A 6 -4.38 -5.72 5.99
CA LYS A 6 -3.34 -6.17 6.92
C LYS A 6 -2.41 -5.03 7.29
N LEU A 7 -2.06 -4.21 6.31
CA LEU A 7 -1.20 -3.05 6.57
C LEU A 7 -1.90 -2.02 7.45
N THR A 8 -3.20 -1.85 7.26
CA THR A 8 -3.98 -0.89 8.02
C THR A 8 -4.21 -1.35 9.45
N ASN A 9 -4.48 -2.64 9.64
CA ASN A 9 -4.75 -3.20 10.96
C ASN A 9 -3.52 -3.27 11.85
N LYS A 10 -2.34 -3.41 11.26
CA LYS A 10 -1.06 -3.36 11.98
C LYS A 10 -0.98 -4.34 13.14
N VAL A 11 -1.54 -5.54 12.96
CA VAL A 11 -1.53 -6.57 14.00
C VAL A 11 -0.10 -7.10 14.19
N ASP A 12 0.39 -7.05 15.43
CA ASP A 12 1.72 -7.54 15.80
C ASP A 12 2.87 -6.80 15.10
N PHE A 13 2.64 -5.61 14.64
CA PHE A 13 3.70 -4.81 14.03
C PHE A 13 4.50 -4.06 15.09
N SER A 14 5.82 -4.04 14.93
CA SER A 14 6.68 -3.19 15.74
C SER A 14 6.51 -1.74 15.30
N LYS A 15 7.05 -0.81 16.08
CA LYS A 15 6.98 0.61 15.73
C LYS A 15 7.57 0.88 14.36
N SER A 16 8.72 0.26 14.06
CA SER A 16 9.36 0.43 12.76
C SER A 16 8.49 -0.13 11.65
N GLU A 17 7.86 -1.26 11.89
CA GLU A 17 6.99 -1.87 10.90
C GLU A 17 5.74 -1.03 10.64
N ILE A 18 5.23 -0.37 11.67
CA ILE A 18 4.09 0.52 11.51
C ILE A 18 4.46 1.69 10.60
N VAL A 19 5.64 2.27 10.80
CA VAL A 19 6.10 3.37 9.95
C VAL A 19 6.23 2.90 8.50
N ILE A 20 6.78 1.70 8.30
CA ILE A 20 6.91 1.14 6.96
C ILE A 20 5.55 0.90 6.33
N ALA A 21 4.61 0.34 7.09
CA ALA A 21 3.28 0.07 6.57
C ALA A 21 2.57 1.35 6.16
N ASP A 22 2.66 2.39 6.98
CA ASP A 22 2.06 3.68 6.65
C ASP A 22 2.67 4.29 5.40
N PHE A 23 3.99 4.17 5.26
CA PHE A 23 4.68 4.69 4.10
C PHE A 23 4.23 3.94 2.82
N ILE A 24 4.11 2.63 2.91
CA ILE A 24 3.66 1.82 1.78
C ILE A 24 2.25 2.21 1.36
N ILE A 25 1.37 2.44 2.33
CA ILE A 25 0.00 2.87 2.04
C ILE A 25 0.00 4.21 1.32
N GLN A 26 0.85 5.13 1.76
CA GLN A 26 0.97 6.44 1.12
C GLN A 26 1.48 6.35 -0.31
N LEU A 27 2.39 5.41 -0.57
CA LEU A 27 2.97 5.26 -1.90
C LEU A 27 1.94 4.80 -2.92
N GLY A 28 1.06 3.87 -2.52
CA GLY A 28 0.15 3.27 -3.47
C GLY A 28 0.89 2.69 -4.65
N GLU A 29 0.52 3.07 -5.86
CA GLU A 29 1.15 2.56 -7.08
C GLU A 29 2.61 2.94 -7.20
N LYS A 30 3.04 3.98 -6.52
CA LYS A 30 4.44 4.41 -6.62
C LYS A 30 5.39 3.38 -6.05
N ILE A 31 4.88 2.38 -5.31
CA ILE A 31 5.71 1.33 -4.76
C ILE A 31 6.48 0.58 -5.85
N LYS A 32 5.98 0.59 -7.07
CA LYS A 32 6.65 -0.07 -8.18
C LYS A 32 8.06 0.48 -8.41
N ASN A 33 8.32 1.70 -8.01
CA ASN A 33 9.60 2.36 -8.18
C ASN A 33 10.53 2.19 -6.96
N TYR A 34 10.08 1.45 -5.96
CA TYR A 34 10.82 1.29 -4.71
C TYR A 34 11.31 -0.12 -4.52
N SER A 35 12.44 -0.26 -3.84
CA SER A 35 12.95 -1.54 -3.38
C SER A 35 12.84 -1.58 -1.87
N ALA A 36 13.09 -2.75 -1.28
CA ALA A 36 13.09 -2.85 0.19
C ALA A 36 14.11 -1.88 0.78
N ARG A 37 15.26 -1.75 0.12
CA ARG A 37 16.31 -0.85 0.57
C ARG A 37 15.86 0.61 0.51
N SER A 38 15.19 1.00 -0.58
CA SER A 38 14.67 2.36 -0.73
C SER A 38 13.66 2.69 0.35
N ILE A 39 12.74 1.77 0.60
CA ILE A 39 11.71 1.99 1.62
C ILE A 39 12.37 2.10 2.99
N ALA A 40 13.35 1.23 3.28
CA ALA A 40 14.05 1.28 4.55
C ALA A 40 14.73 2.64 4.74
N LYS A 41 15.36 3.14 3.68
CA LYS A 41 16.04 4.42 3.73
C LYS A 41 15.06 5.56 4.02
N GLU A 42 13.91 5.55 3.34
CA GLU A 42 12.92 6.62 3.50
C GLU A 42 12.24 6.58 4.87
N THR A 43 12.18 5.41 5.48
CA THR A 43 11.51 5.25 6.77
C THR A 43 12.50 5.17 7.93
N TYR A 44 13.79 5.35 7.65
CA TYR A 44 14.85 5.28 8.66
C TYR A 44 14.85 3.94 9.39
N THR A 45 14.65 2.88 8.63
CA THR A 45 14.66 1.52 9.14
C THR A 45 15.70 0.71 8.38
N SER A 46 15.62 -0.61 8.47
CA SER A 46 16.55 -1.49 7.75
C SER A 46 15.78 -2.34 6.74
N PRO A 47 16.46 -2.81 5.68
CA PRO A 47 15.81 -3.73 4.74
C PRO A 47 15.31 -5.00 5.44
N ALA A 48 16.00 -5.46 6.46
CA ALA A 48 15.53 -6.62 7.23
C ALA A 48 14.16 -6.36 7.86
N THR A 49 13.95 -5.14 8.35
CA THR A 49 12.67 -4.78 8.94
C THR A 49 11.57 -4.80 7.90
N VAL A 50 11.86 -4.32 6.69
CA VAL A 50 10.89 -4.37 5.59
C VAL A 50 10.52 -5.81 5.27
N LEU A 51 11.53 -6.68 5.21
CA LEU A 51 11.29 -8.09 4.91
C LEU A 51 10.51 -8.78 6.03
N ASN A 52 10.77 -8.41 7.28
CA ASN A 52 10.03 -8.96 8.41
C ASN A 52 8.55 -8.56 8.32
N LEU A 53 8.27 -7.33 7.90
CA LEU A 53 6.90 -6.90 7.70
C LEU A 53 6.22 -7.75 6.65
N CYS A 54 6.90 -8.02 5.54
CA CYS A 54 6.35 -8.86 4.49
C CYS A 54 6.01 -10.25 5.01
N LYS A 55 6.90 -10.82 5.83
CA LYS A 55 6.65 -12.15 6.42
C LYS A 55 5.43 -12.14 7.33
N LYS A 56 5.26 -11.09 8.11
CA LYS A 56 4.11 -10.99 9.01
C LYS A 56 2.80 -10.92 8.24
N ILE A 57 2.85 -10.36 7.04
CA ILE A 57 1.69 -10.29 6.17
C ILE A 57 1.44 -11.64 5.48
N GLY A 58 2.45 -12.51 5.45
CA GLY A 58 2.32 -13.82 4.86
C GLY A 58 2.93 -13.93 3.46
N ILE A 59 3.80 -13.00 3.12
CA ILE A 59 4.44 -13.01 1.80
C ILE A 59 5.95 -13.08 1.97
N GLU A 60 6.57 -13.93 1.20
CA GLU A 60 8.01 -14.13 1.26
C GLU A 60 8.70 -13.21 0.25
N GLY A 61 9.49 -12.29 0.77
CA GLY A 61 10.28 -11.38 -0.07
C GLY A 61 9.52 -10.14 -0.50
N PHE A 62 10.28 -9.08 -0.71
CA PHE A 62 9.67 -7.80 -1.07
C PHE A 62 9.16 -7.76 -2.50
N ASP A 63 9.86 -8.43 -3.42
CA ASP A 63 9.41 -8.45 -4.82
C ASP A 63 8.04 -9.08 -4.95
N ASN A 64 7.83 -10.20 -4.24
CA ASN A 64 6.53 -10.85 -4.24
C ASN A 64 5.47 -9.98 -3.59
N PHE A 65 5.84 -9.31 -2.50
CA PHE A 65 4.93 -8.39 -1.84
C PHE A 65 4.53 -7.26 -2.79
N LYS A 66 5.51 -6.70 -3.49
CA LYS A 66 5.25 -5.57 -4.39
C LYS A 66 4.30 -5.99 -5.52
N LYS A 67 4.52 -7.17 -6.10
CA LYS A 67 3.63 -7.67 -7.16
C LYS A 67 2.22 -7.86 -6.65
N ALA A 68 2.09 -8.48 -5.48
CA ALA A 68 0.76 -8.73 -4.90
C ALA A 68 0.06 -7.42 -4.56
N TYR A 69 0.79 -6.47 -4.02
CA TYR A 69 0.23 -5.19 -3.63
C TYR A 69 -0.25 -4.41 -4.86
N LEU A 70 0.56 -4.36 -5.92
CA LEU A 70 0.17 -3.68 -7.15
C LEU A 70 -1.04 -4.34 -7.80
N SER A 71 -1.08 -5.67 -7.78
CA SER A 71 -2.25 -6.39 -8.31
C SER A 71 -3.51 -6.05 -7.53
N GLU A 72 -3.38 -5.92 -6.22
CA GLU A 72 -4.51 -5.59 -5.37
C GLU A 72 -5.01 -4.18 -5.63
N ILE A 73 -4.08 -3.24 -5.79
CA ILE A 73 -4.43 -1.86 -6.11
C ILE A 73 -5.18 -1.81 -7.43
N GLU A 74 -4.69 -2.54 -8.43
CA GLU A 74 -5.35 -2.59 -9.73
C GLU A 74 -6.75 -3.17 -9.62
N TYR A 75 -6.88 -4.25 -8.84
CA TYR A 75 -8.17 -4.86 -8.61
C TYR A 75 -9.15 -3.87 -7.97
N LEU A 76 -8.71 -3.16 -6.96
CA LEU A 76 -9.55 -2.19 -6.27
C LEU A 76 -9.94 -1.04 -7.19
N ASN A 77 -9.01 -0.59 -8.02
CA ASN A 77 -9.32 0.46 -8.98
C ASN A 77 -10.37 0.02 -9.98
N GLN A 78 -10.32 -1.23 -10.41
CA GLN A 78 -11.31 -1.77 -11.32
C GLN A 78 -12.69 -1.90 -10.68
N GLN A 79 -12.72 -2.24 -9.38
CA GLN A 79 -13.98 -2.46 -8.67
C GLN A 79 -14.61 -1.17 -8.15
N PHE A 80 -13.77 -0.25 -7.69
CA PHE A 80 -14.27 0.92 -6.99
C PHE A 80 -13.75 2.24 -7.53
N GLY A 81 -12.54 2.24 -8.06
CA GLY A 81 -11.89 3.46 -8.50
C GLY A 81 -12.00 3.72 -9.98
N ALA A 82 -12.33 2.69 -10.77
CA ALA A 82 -12.51 2.86 -12.20
C ALA A 82 -13.87 3.44 -12.47
N VAL A 83 -14.09 4.61 -11.94
CA VAL A 83 -15.37 5.27 -12.06
C VAL A 83 -15.57 5.74 -13.48
N ASP A 84 -16.77 5.56 -13.98
CA ASP A 84 -17.15 6.08 -15.29
C ASP A 84 -16.88 7.58 -15.31
N PRO A 85 -16.02 8.06 -16.19
CA PRO A 85 -15.70 9.48 -16.24
C PRO A 85 -16.89 10.35 -16.61
N ASN A 86 -17.96 9.76 -17.06
CA ASN A 86 -19.17 10.51 -17.38
C ASN A 86 -20.05 10.73 -16.16
N LEU A 87 -19.76 10.09 -15.05
CA LEU A 87 -20.49 10.33 -13.82
C LEU A 87 -20.09 11.67 -13.26
N PRO A 88 -21.07 12.47 -12.89
CA PRO A 88 -20.73 13.77 -12.30
C PRO A 88 -20.21 13.58 -10.93
N PHE A 89 -19.32 13.48 -10.58
CA PHE A 89 -18.89 13.00 -9.28
C PHE A 89 -18.06 13.83 -8.49
N ASP A 90 -18.67 13.63 -8.75
CA ASP A 90 -18.12 13.93 -8.49
C ASP A 90 -17.49 14.34 -7.92
N GLN A 91 -17.68 14.49 -7.63
CA GLN A 91 -17.37 14.60 -7.37
C GLN A 91 -16.66 14.45 -6.80
N GLY A 92 -16.96 14.45 -6.60
CA GLY A 92 -16.50 13.93 -6.29
C GLY A 92 -15.75 13.74 -5.78
N ASP A 93 -16.01 13.89 -5.58
CA ASP A 93 -15.61 13.35 -5.38
C ASP A 93 -15.00 13.04 -4.65
N THR A 94 -15.20 13.20 -4.38
CA THR A 94 -14.94 12.65 -3.93
C THR A 94 -14.49 11.98 -3.25
N ILE A 95 -14.59 11.72 -2.97
CA ILE A 95 -14.49 10.95 -2.57
C ILE A 95 -13.58 10.70 -2.39
N PHE A 96 -13.64 11.08 -2.57
CA PHE A 96 -12.99 10.61 -2.81
C PHE A 96 -12.06 11.04 -2.74
N LYS A 97 -12.06 11.39 -2.80
CA LYS A 97 -11.58 11.55 -3.00
C LYS A 97 -10.95 11.51 -2.57
N ILE A 98 -11.33 11.65 -2.27
CA ILE A 98 -11.10 11.24 -2.08
C ILE A 98 -10.33 11.08 -1.91
N ALA A 99 -10.31 11.35 -1.73
CA ALA A 99 -9.86 11.01 -1.93
C ALA A 99 -9.13 11.27 -2.08
N ASN A 100 -9.28 11.66 -1.86
CA ASN A 100 -8.80 11.71 -2.32
C ASN A 100 -8.20 12.23 -2.43
N LYS A 101 -8.09 12.50 -2.47
CA LYS A 101 -7.89 12.73 -2.79
C LYS A 101 -7.45 12.92 -2.66
N MET A 102 -7.50 13.07 -2.15
CA MET A 102 -7.38 12.89 -2.31
C MET A 102 -7.26 12.86 -2.41
#